data_135a76b47bc6be33ca1eee2495d498d6
#
_entry.id   135a76b47bc6be33ca1eee2495d498d6
#
_cell.length_a   1.000
_cell.length_b   1.000
_cell.length_c   1.000
_cell.angle_alpha   90.00
_cell.angle_beta   90.00
_cell.angle_gamma   90.00
#
_symmetry.space_group_name_H-M   'P 1'
#
loop_
_entity.id
_entity.type
_entity.pdbx_description
1 polymer ?
#
loop_
_entity_poly.entity_id
_entity_poly.type
_entity_poly.pdbx_seq_one_letter_code
_entity_poly.pdbx_strand_id
1 'polypeptide(L)'
;GVTGTLKIAHLAESFGMQCEIHTTTMNYMDLVNLHVSCAIRNCRYFEYFVPEEDFMFPMKGLLPIDEKGIITVPDKPGIGGELDWELIERNCVSHQMEVLE
;
A
#
# COMPACT_ATOMS: atom_id res chain seq x y z
N GLY A 1 -3.81 -6.81 8.83
CA GLY A 1 -4.43 -5.47 8.76
C GLY A 1 -3.68 -4.45 9.61
N VAL A 2 -4.00 -3.16 9.49
CA VAL A 2 -3.30 -2.02 10.11
C VAL A 2 -3.04 -2.24 11.60
N THR A 3 -4.07 -2.61 12.38
CA THR A 3 -3.96 -2.81 13.83
C THR A 3 -2.92 -3.88 14.21
N GLY A 4 -2.91 -4.99 13.49
CA GLY A 4 -1.95 -6.08 13.73
C GLY A 4 -0.53 -5.65 13.37
N THR A 5 -0.36 -5.00 12.24
CA THR A 5 0.94 -4.49 11.77
C THR A 5 1.54 -3.47 12.74
N LEU A 6 0.74 -2.52 13.23
CA LEU A 6 1.18 -1.55 14.23
C LEU A 6 1.62 -2.22 15.54
N LYS A 7 0.90 -3.24 16.01
CA LYS A 7 1.29 -3.99 17.22
C LYS A 7 2.63 -4.71 17.04
N ILE A 8 2.85 -5.32 15.87
CA ILE A 8 4.12 -5.98 15.55
C ILE A 8 5.24 -4.96 15.48
N ALA A 9 5.04 -3.83 14.81
CA ALA A 9 6.04 -2.78 14.68
C ALA A 9 6.45 -2.20 16.04
N HIS A 10 5.50 -1.91 16.93
CA HIS A 10 5.78 -1.41 18.27
C HIS A 10 6.48 -2.47 19.16
N LEU A 11 6.13 -3.75 18.97
CA LEU A 11 6.82 -4.82 19.66
C LEU A 11 8.27 -4.91 19.19
N ALA A 12 8.53 -4.89 17.89
CA ALA A 12 9.86 -4.86 17.30
C ALA A 12 10.66 -3.65 17.79
N GLU A 13 10.05 -2.46 17.83
CA GLU A 13 10.65 -1.24 18.36
C GLU A 13 11.11 -1.41 19.80
N SER A 14 10.32 -2.08 20.65
CA SER A 14 10.66 -2.34 22.05
C SER A 14 11.91 -3.21 22.22
N PHE A 15 12.26 -3.99 21.20
CA PHE A 15 13.49 -4.77 21.15
C PHE A 15 14.61 -4.10 20.33
N GLY A 16 14.43 -2.84 19.92
CA GLY A 16 15.39 -2.12 19.08
C GLY A 16 15.50 -2.65 17.64
N MET A 17 14.48 -3.39 17.18
CA MET A 17 14.46 -4.00 15.85
C MET A 17 13.77 -3.09 14.83
N GLN A 18 14.26 -3.14 13.59
CA GLN A 18 13.56 -2.53 12.45
C GLN A 18 12.35 -3.37 12.07
N CYS A 19 11.38 -2.73 11.43
CA CYS A 19 10.16 -3.34 10.92
C CYS A 19 9.84 -2.75 9.55
N GLU A 20 10.40 -3.30 8.51
CA GLU A 20 10.05 -3.02 7.12
C GLU A 20 8.85 -3.89 6.74
N ILE A 21 7.79 -3.26 6.23
CA ILE A 21 6.56 -3.96 5.89
C ILE A 21 6.74 -4.59 4.51
N HIS A 22 6.68 -5.93 4.46
CA HIS A 22 6.72 -6.65 3.19
C HIS A 22 5.47 -6.36 2.37
N THR A 23 5.66 -5.99 1.11
CA THR A 23 4.60 -5.82 0.12
C THR A 23 4.64 -6.97 -0.90
N THR A 24 3.54 -7.29 -1.52
CA THR A 24 3.47 -8.37 -2.51
C THR A 24 3.12 -7.89 -3.90
N THR A 25 2.56 -6.70 -4.00
CA THR A 25 2.13 -6.08 -5.27
C THR A 25 2.05 -4.58 -5.08
N MET A 26 2.23 -3.81 -6.15
CA MET A 26 2.04 -2.35 -6.16
C MET A 26 0.55 -2.01 -6.31
N ASN A 27 -0.25 -2.33 -5.31
CA ASN A 27 -1.69 -2.18 -5.36
C ASN A 27 -2.25 -1.26 -4.26
N TYR A 28 -3.56 -1.23 -4.15
CA TYR A 28 -4.27 -0.41 -3.18
C TYR A 28 -3.82 -0.65 -1.73
N MET A 29 -3.42 -1.88 -1.38
CA MET A 29 -2.94 -2.20 -0.04
C MET A 29 -1.54 -1.66 0.25
N ASP A 30 -0.74 -1.41 -0.77
CA ASP A 30 0.60 -0.84 -0.58
C ASP A 30 0.54 0.64 -0.20
N LEU A 31 -0.52 1.35 -0.61
CA LEU A 31 -0.80 2.67 -0.05
C LEU A 31 -1.10 2.61 1.45
N VAL A 32 -1.85 1.60 1.89
CA VAL A 32 -2.08 1.38 3.33
C VAL A 32 -0.77 1.08 4.04
N ASN A 33 0.06 0.21 3.47
CA ASN A 33 1.40 -0.12 4.00
C ASN A 33 2.30 1.12 4.06
N LEU A 34 2.25 1.98 3.05
CA LEU A 34 3.00 3.23 3.02
C LEU A 34 2.60 4.16 4.17
N HIS A 35 1.29 4.34 4.41
CA HIS A 35 0.80 5.11 5.56
C HIS A 35 1.27 4.52 6.89
N VAL A 36 1.23 3.19 7.05
CA VAL A 36 1.71 2.53 8.26
C VAL A 36 3.22 2.69 8.42
N SER A 37 3.99 2.53 7.33
CA SER A 37 5.45 2.73 7.35
C SER A 37 5.84 4.13 7.77
N CYS A 38 5.08 5.14 7.36
CA CYS A 38 5.30 6.53 7.78
C CYS A 38 4.84 6.80 9.23
N ALA A 39 3.95 5.98 9.79
CA ALA A 39 3.43 6.15 11.15
C ALA A 39 4.31 5.49 12.23
N ILE A 40 5.23 4.61 11.87
CA ILE A 40 6.11 3.90 12.80
C ILE A 40 7.53 4.47 12.74
N ARG A 41 8.26 4.39 13.87
CA ARG A 41 9.60 4.99 13.99
C ARG A 41 10.73 4.08 13.52
N ASN A 42 10.47 2.79 13.44
CA ASN A 42 11.45 1.74 13.17
C ASN A 42 11.32 1.16 11.74
N CYS A 43 10.74 1.91 10.81
CA CYS A 43 10.75 1.63 9.38
C CYS A 43 11.68 2.62 8.66
N ARG A 44 12.60 2.12 7.84
CA ARG A 44 13.55 2.94 7.08
C ARG A 44 13.35 2.84 5.58
N TYR A 45 12.85 1.71 5.11
CA TYR A 45 12.71 1.41 3.70
C TYR A 45 11.29 0.95 3.41
N PHE A 46 10.80 1.36 2.24
CA PHE A 46 9.57 0.83 1.68
C PHE A 46 9.93 -0.09 0.52
N GLU A 47 9.38 -1.30 0.51
CA GLU A 47 9.54 -2.22 -0.62
C GLU A 47 8.83 -1.68 -1.85
N TYR A 48 9.52 -1.71 -2.98
CA TYR A 48 9.01 -1.24 -4.25
C TYR A 48 9.29 -2.28 -5.34
N PHE A 49 8.25 -2.78 -5.98
CA PHE A 49 8.37 -3.80 -7.01
C PHE A 49 8.73 -3.19 -8.37
N VAL A 50 9.56 -3.91 -9.11
CA VAL A 50 9.93 -3.57 -10.48
C VAL A 50 9.89 -4.83 -11.35
N PRO A 51 9.42 -4.74 -12.60
CA PRO A 51 8.86 -3.55 -13.26
C PRO A 51 7.47 -3.21 -12.70
N GLU A 52 7.20 -1.93 -12.52
CA GLU A 52 6.03 -1.41 -11.80
C GLU A 52 4.71 -1.79 -12.48
N GLU A 53 4.69 -1.75 -13.81
CA GLU A 53 3.52 -2.02 -14.64
C GLU A 53 2.94 -3.42 -14.45
N ASP A 54 3.76 -4.37 -14.03
CA ASP A 54 3.32 -5.76 -13.81
C ASP A 54 2.57 -5.92 -12.47
N PHE A 55 2.69 -4.94 -11.58
CA PHE A 55 2.21 -5.03 -10.20
C PHE A 55 1.14 -4.00 -9.81
N MET A 56 0.78 -3.10 -10.70
CA MET A 56 -0.11 -1.96 -10.42
C MET A 56 -1.59 -2.28 -10.25
N PHE A 57 -2.04 -3.46 -10.54
CA PHE A 57 -3.47 -3.78 -10.48
C PHE A 57 -4.01 -3.67 -9.04
N PRO A 58 -5.14 -3.04 -8.81
CA PRO A 58 -6.07 -2.34 -9.75
C PRO A 58 -6.04 -0.81 -9.64
N MET A 59 -4.90 -0.19 -9.46
CA MET A 59 -4.79 1.24 -9.24
C MET A 59 -4.60 2.06 -10.51
N LYS A 60 -5.06 3.32 -10.47
CA LYS A 60 -4.67 4.34 -11.43
C LYS A 60 -3.32 4.93 -11.02
N GLY A 61 -2.33 4.74 -11.88
CA GLY A 61 -0.99 5.29 -11.67
C GLY A 61 -0.16 4.55 -10.63
N LEU A 62 1.10 4.92 -10.57
CA LEU A 62 2.12 4.35 -9.69
C LEU A 62 2.22 5.12 -8.39
N LEU A 63 2.80 4.50 -7.36
CA LEU A 63 3.25 5.23 -6.19
C LEU A 63 4.36 6.20 -6.62
N PRO A 64 4.23 7.50 -6.30
CA PRO A 64 5.20 8.49 -6.74
C PRO A 64 6.54 8.28 -6.03
N ILE A 65 7.55 7.88 -6.80
CA ILE A 65 8.93 7.80 -6.37
C ILE A 65 9.72 8.92 -7.06
N ASP A 66 10.48 9.69 -6.32
CA ASP A 66 11.31 10.75 -6.88
C ASP A 66 12.70 10.25 -7.34
N GLU A 67 13.49 11.13 -7.95
CA GLU A 67 14.85 10.83 -8.44
C GLU A 67 15.83 10.39 -7.33
N LYS A 68 15.49 10.63 -6.07
CA LYS A 68 16.28 10.25 -4.90
C LYS A 68 15.81 8.94 -4.30
N GLY A 69 14.79 8.31 -4.88
CA GLY A 69 14.18 7.10 -4.36
C GLY A 69 13.25 7.33 -3.17
N ILE A 70 12.71 8.54 -3.01
CA ILE A 70 11.77 8.87 -1.93
C ILE A 70 10.35 8.70 -2.43
N ILE A 71 9.56 7.95 -1.69
CA ILE A 71 8.12 7.79 -1.90
C ILE A 71 7.38 8.71 -0.92
N THR A 72 6.48 9.51 -1.46
CA THR A 72 5.67 10.44 -0.65
C THR A 72 4.25 9.89 -0.48
N VAL A 73 3.77 9.91 0.77
CA VAL A 73 2.37 9.58 1.07
C VAL A 73 1.45 10.59 0.38
N PRO A 74 0.43 10.14 -0.38
CA PRO A 74 -0.52 11.05 -0.99
C PRO A 74 -1.29 11.87 0.06
N ASP A 75 -1.32 13.19 -0.10
CA ASP A 75 -2.14 14.09 0.72
C ASP A 75 -3.54 14.26 0.08
N LYS A 76 -4.33 13.20 0.13
CA LYS A 76 -5.68 13.12 -0.42
C LYS A 76 -6.61 12.40 0.57
N PRO A 77 -7.94 12.61 0.49
CA PRO A 77 -8.91 11.88 1.32
C PRO A 77 -8.76 10.35 1.22
N GLY A 78 -9.04 9.67 2.32
CA GLY A 78 -8.88 8.22 2.45
C GLY A 78 -7.40 7.84 2.47
N ILE A 79 -7.02 6.80 1.73
CA ILE A 79 -5.63 6.37 1.57
C ILE A 79 -4.92 7.07 0.41
N GLY A 80 -5.61 7.96 -0.30
CA GLY A 80 -5.05 8.77 -1.37
C GLY A 80 -4.89 8.07 -2.72
N GLY A 81 -5.39 6.85 -2.87
CA GLY A 81 -5.37 6.09 -4.13
C GLY A 81 -6.70 6.13 -4.88
N GLU A 82 -6.65 5.93 -6.17
CA GLU A 82 -7.81 5.77 -7.05
C GLU A 82 -7.79 4.39 -7.69
N LEU A 83 -8.95 3.70 -7.69
CA LEU A 83 -9.11 2.45 -8.39
C LEU A 83 -9.36 2.70 -9.89
N ASP A 84 -8.75 1.88 -10.72
CA ASP A 84 -9.05 1.82 -12.15
C ASP A 84 -10.24 0.90 -12.40
N TRP A 85 -11.43 1.49 -12.33
CA TRP A 85 -12.69 0.74 -12.52
C TRP A 85 -12.80 0.12 -13.90
N GLU A 86 -12.28 0.77 -14.95
CA GLU A 86 -12.29 0.20 -16.30
C GLU A 86 -11.42 -1.05 -16.39
N LEU A 87 -10.25 -1.02 -15.75
CA LEU A 87 -9.35 -2.17 -15.66
C LEU A 87 -9.98 -3.30 -14.83
N ILE A 88 -10.63 -2.96 -13.72
CA ILE A 88 -11.32 -3.92 -12.86
C ILE A 88 -12.46 -4.61 -13.62
N GLU A 89 -13.32 -3.86 -14.28
CA GLU A 89 -14.45 -4.40 -15.04
C GLU A 89 -13.99 -5.29 -16.19
N ARG A 90 -12.96 -4.88 -16.92
CA ARG A 90 -12.40 -5.66 -18.03
C ARG A 90 -11.81 -7.01 -17.58
N ASN A 91 -11.31 -7.10 -16.36
CA ASN A 91 -10.71 -8.31 -15.80
C ASN A 91 -11.64 -9.06 -14.84
N CYS A 92 -12.88 -8.61 -14.68
CA CYS A 92 -13.84 -9.23 -13.79
C CYS A 92 -14.32 -10.58 -14.35
N VAL A 93 -14.08 -11.66 -13.61
CA VAL A 93 -14.53 -13.01 -14.00
C VAL A 93 -15.85 -13.39 -13.35
N SER A 94 -16.20 -12.76 -12.23
CA SER A 94 -17.49 -12.93 -11.56
C SER A 94 -17.79 -11.70 -10.70
N HIS A 95 -19.06 -11.36 -10.58
CA HIS A 95 -19.51 -10.22 -9.80
C HIS A 95 -20.72 -10.60 -8.96
N GLN A 96 -20.67 -10.25 -7.68
CA GLN A 96 -21.78 -10.39 -6.76
C GLN A 96 -22.01 -9.06 -6.07
N MET A 97 -23.26 -8.59 -6.09
CA MET A 97 -23.66 -7.36 -5.43
C MET A 97 -24.71 -7.69 -4.36
N GLU A 98 -24.43 -7.33 -3.13
CA GLU A 98 -25.43 -7.31 -2.06
C GLU A 98 -25.88 -5.87 -1.84
N VAL A 99 -27.19 -5.66 -1.92
CA VAL A 99 -27.80 -4.38 -1.52
C VAL A 99 -28.18 -4.54 -0.05
N LEU A 100 -27.50 -3.83 0.82
CA LEU A 100 -27.89 -3.73 2.23
C LEU A 100 -29.05 -2.73 2.31
N GLU A 101 -30.23 -3.21 2.73
CA GLU A 101 -31.40 -2.38 3.03
C GLU A 101 -31.24 -1.68 4.39
#